data_2d3ff40cf2a4b2b80dbe5dcda54a1069
#
_entry.id   2d3ff40cf2a4b2b80dbe5dcda54a1069
#
_cell.length_a   1.000
_cell.length_b   1.000
_cell.length_c   1.000
_cell.angle_alpha   90.00
_cell.angle_beta   90.00
_cell.angle_gamma   90.00
#
_symmetry.space_group_name_H-M   'P 1'
#
loop_
_entity.id
_entity.type
_entity.pdbx_description
1 polymer ?
#
loop_
_entity_poly.entity_id
_entity_poly.type
_entity_poly.pdbx_seq_one_letter_code
_entity_poly.pdbx_strand_id
1 'polypeptide(L)'
;IYHEVRRRRELRIKEVRGNLHQSTISHLEHDTGDMTLNTMMKILKPTFMSAEEFCQLIDEQSESPTFIFKKIARYYDEMNVAGLKQLVTVYKRDKLLTTPNRLVLLTIQSCIDELSEKKHLLSQDDCDFVQGYLLHPGRWFSFEYIVFANLSFSMPAKINLRVSKKMVRAYEQFHLPSYDSLLVNVLYNLSTSFLDQEDPKLSARFLNF
;
A
#
# COMPACT_ATOMS: atom_id res chain seq x y z
N ILE A 1 21.20 -8.41 -7.65
CA ILE A 1 20.08 -8.23 -8.59
C ILE A 1 20.57 -7.64 -9.91
N TYR A 2 21.05 -6.39 -9.98
CA TYR A 2 21.43 -5.73 -11.26
C TYR A 2 22.50 -6.52 -12.05
N HIS A 3 23.55 -7.00 -11.37
CA HIS A 3 24.60 -7.84 -11.97
C HIS A 3 24.01 -9.09 -12.64
N GLU A 4 23.09 -9.76 -11.98
CA GLU A 4 22.42 -10.97 -12.48
C GLU A 4 21.64 -10.68 -13.76
N VAL A 5 20.81 -9.64 -13.74
CA VAL A 5 20.03 -9.20 -14.91
C VAL A 5 20.92 -8.86 -16.08
N ARG A 6 21.96 -8.06 -15.86
CA ARG A 6 22.92 -7.69 -16.91
C ARG A 6 23.61 -8.92 -17.50
N ARG A 7 24.07 -9.84 -16.65
CA ARG A 7 24.75 -11.09 -17.09
C ARG A 7 23.80 -12.00 -17.86
N ARG A 8 22.57 -12.16 -17.38
CA ARG A 8 21.54 -12.95 -18.05
C ARG A 8 21.26 -12.45 -19.48
N ARG A 9 21.40 -11.14 -19.71
CA ARG A 9 21.21 -10.49 -21.01
C ARG A 9 22.53 -10.30 -21.78
N GLU A 10 23.61 -10.93 -21.32
CA GLU A 10 24.95 -10.93 -21.95
C GLU A 10 25.54 -9.54 -22.18
N LEU A 11 25.10 -8.54 -21.39
CA LEU A 11 25.54 -7.17 -21.51
C LEU A 11 26.84 -6.94 -20.71
N ARG A 12 27.82 -6.30 -21.34
CA ARG A 12 29.03 -5.84 -20.67
C ARG A 12 28.78 -4.50 -19.98
N ILE A 13 29.58 -4.16 -18.96
CA ILE A 13 29.47 -2.88 -18.24
C ILE A 13 29.54 -1.69 -19.22
N LYS A 14 30.40 -1.73 -20.22
CA LYS A 14 30.51 -0.66 -21.24
C LYS A 14 29.23 -0.40 -22.04
N GLU A 15 28.36 -1.41 -22.16
CA GLU A 15 27.12 -1.34 -22.94
C GLU A 15 25.97 -0.76 -22.13
N VAL A 16 26.05 -0.83 -20.80
CA VAL A 16 25.00 -0.33 -19.90
C VAL A 16 25.36 1.00 -19.22
N ARG A 17 26.66 1.37 -19.14
CA ARG A 17 27.10 2.56 -18.41
C ARG A 17 26.74 3.88 -19.09
N GLY A 18 26.57 3.91 -20.43
CA GLY A 18 26.45 5.15 -21.16
C GLY A 18 27.62 6.10 -20.85
N ASN A 19 27.31 7.29 -20.39
CA ASN A 19 28.29 8.31 -20.00
C ASN A 19 28.77 8.20 -18.53
N LEU A 20 28.38 7.15 -17.82
CA LEU A 20 28.77 6.93 -16.42
C LEU A 20 30.17 6.28 -16.35
N HIS A 21 30.85 6.48 -15.22
CA HIS A 21 32.09 5.77 -14.93
C HIS A 21 31.80 4.27 -14.68
N GLN A 22 32.73 3.41 -15.06
CA GLN A 22 32.61 1.97 -14.85
C GLN A 22 32.46 1.64 -13.36
N SER A 23 33.15 2.39 -12.49
CA SER A 23 33.03 2.25 -11.03
C SER A 23 31.60 2.42 -10.51
N THR A 24 30.81 3.32 -11.14
CA THR A 24 29.40 3.53 -10.74
C THR A 24 28.58 2.26 -10.88
N ILE A 25 28.75 1.52 -11.98
CA ILE A 25 28.07 0.24 -12.20
C ILE A 25 28.64 -0.83 -11.25
N SER A 26 29.94 -0.87 -11.06
CA SER A 26 30.59 -1.81 -10.16
C SER A 26 30.11 -1.62 -8.72
N HIS A 27 29.98 -0.39 -8.24
CA HIS A 27 29.45 -0.09 -6.90
C HIS A 27 28.02 -0.57 -6.74
N LEU A 28 27.14 -0.35 -7.73
CA LEU A 28 25.79 -0.88 -7.71
C LEU A 28 25.75 -2.42 -7.65
N GLU A 29 26.62 -3.09 -8.45
CA GLU A 29 26.65 -4.55 -8.52
C GLU A 29 27.15 -5.22 -7.23
N HIS A 30 27.89 -4.47 -6.40
CA HIS A 30 28.47 -4.95 -5.13
C HIS A 30 27.82 -4.34 -3.89
N ASP A 31 26.72 -3.59 -4.05
CA ASP A 31 26.03 -2.88 -2.97
C ASP A 31 26.96 -1.99 -2.10
N THR A 32 27.94 -1.34 -2.75
CA THR A 32 28.97 -0.57 -2.05
C THR A 32 28.81 0.94 -2.21
N GLY A 33 27.67 1.41 -2.73
CA GLY A 33 27.45 2.85 -2.91
C GLY A 33 26.04 3.24 -3.25
N ASP A 34 25.72 4.49 -2.95
CA ASP A 34 24.43 5.08 -3.26
C ASP A 34 24.36 5.55 -4.72
N MET A 35 23.17 5.48 -5.28
CA MET A 35 22.88 5.90 -6.63
C MET A 35 21.63 6.79 -6.68
N THR A 36 21.68 7.87 -7.47
CA THR A 36 20.47 8.67 -7.69
C THR A 36 19.46 7.91 -8.54
N LEU A 37 18.16 8.13 -8.32
CA LEU A 37 17.10 7.54 -9.12
C LEU A 37 17.27 7.80 -10.62
N ASN A 38 17.70 9.02 -11.00
CA ASN A 38 17.95 9.36 -12.40
C ASN A 38 19.09 8.53 -13.02
N THR A 39 20.14 8.25 -12.25
CA THR A 39 21.23 7.36 -12.68
C THR A 39 20.76 5.94 -12.84
N MET A 40 19.95 5.44 -11.89
CA MET A 40 19.36 4.11 -11.95
C MET A 40 18.49 3.95 -13.20
N MET A 41 17.59 4.88 -13.49
CA MET A 41 16.76 4.85 -14.68
C MET A 41 17.59 4.77 -15.98
N LYS A 42 18.76 5.44 -16.03
CA LYS A 42 19.65 5.39 -17.19
C LYS A 42 20.29 4.01 -17.41
N ILE A 43 20.68 3.32 -16.33
CA ILE A 43 21.34 2.01 -16.42
C ILE A 43 20.33 0.86 -16.60
N LEU A 44 19.09 1.01 -16.12
CA LEU A 44 18.02 0.03 -16.35
C LEU A 44 17.58 0.00 -17.81
N LYS A 45 17.56 1.15 -18.49
CA LYS A 45 17.10 1.26 -19.89
C LYS A 45 17.78 0.28 -20.86
N PRO A 46 19.12 0.16 -20.93
CA PRO A 46 19.78 -0.82 -21.81
C PRO A 46 19.50 -2.27 -21.44
N THR A 47 19.11 -2.53 -20.20
CA THR A 47 18.77 -3.87 -19.75
C THR A 47 17.30 -4.24 -20.03
N PHE A 48 16.48 -3.32 -20.56
CA PHE A 48 15.04 -3.51 -20.73
C PHE A 48 14.31 -3.97 -19.45
N MET A 49 14.84 -3.58 -18.29
CA MET A 49 14.18 -3.77 -17.00
C MET A 49 13.44 -2.50 -16.62
N SER A 50 12.20 -2.62 -16.20
CA SER A 50 11.45 -1.49 -15.66
C SER A 50 11.95 -1.12 -14.26
N ALA A 51 11.77 0.14 -13.87
CA ALA A 51 12.07 0.56 -12.49
C ALA A 51 11.15 -0.16 -11.49
N GLU A 52 9.91 -0.44 -11.88
CA GLU A 52 8.95 -1.18 -11.06
C GLU A 52 9.44 -2.60 -10.76
N GLU A 53 9.84 -3.36 -11.80
CA GLU A 53 10.40 -4.70 -11.66
C GLU A 53 11.65 -4.69 -10.77
N PHE A 54 12.54 -3.72 -10.97
CA PHE A 54 13.76 -3.59 -10.17
C PHE A 54 13.43 -3.29 -8.69
N CYS A 55 12.51 -2.37 -8.42
CA CYS A 55 12.08 -2.06 -7.06
C CYS A 55 11.39 -3.25 -6.38
N GLN A 56 10.56 -4.00 -7.10
CA GLN A 56 9.93 -5.21 -6.55
C GLN A 56 10.97 -6.24 -6.11
N LEU A 57 12.01 -6.47 -6.91
CA LEU A 57 13.09 -7.41 -6.56
C LEU A 57 13.92 -6.93 -5.36
N ILE A 58 14.09 -5.62 -5.18
CA ILE A 58 14.73 -5.04 -3.99
C ILE A 58 13.80 -5.19 -2.78
N ASP A 59 12.50 -4.92 -2.93
CA ASP A 59 11.51 -5.01 -1.86
C ASP A 59 11.37 -6.43 -1.30
N GLU A 60 11.58 -7.46 -2.10
CA GLU A 60 11.64 -8.84 -1.62
C GLU A 60 12.81 -9.09 -0.65
N GLN A 61 13.86 -8.27 -0.71
CA GLN A 61 15.05 -8.35 0.14
C GLN A 61 15.07 -7.31 1.28
N SER A 62 14.19 -6.32 1.24
CA SER A 62 14.13 -5.23 2.22
C SER A 62 12.75 -5.13 2.89
N GLU A 63 12.70 -4.63 4.13
CA GLU A 63 11.45 -4.27 4.79
C GLU A 63 10.89 -2.95 4.21
N SER A 64 10.29 -3.01 3.03
CA SER A 64 9.59 -1.85 2.45
C SER A 64 8.41 -1.42 3.34
N PRO A 65 8.10 -0.11 3.42
CA PRO A 65 6.91 0.37 4.12
C PRO A 65 5.60 -0.25 3.65
N THR A 66 5.52 -0.67 2.38
CA THR A 66 4.36 -1.40 1.82
C THR A 66 4.29 -2.85 2.28
N PHE A 67 5.41 -3.41 2.74
CA PHE A 67 5.50 -4.77 3.24
C PHE A 67 4.58 -5.02 4.45
N ILE A 68 4.30 -3.99 5.27
CA ILE A 68 3.40 -4.13 6.41
C ILE A 68 1.99 -4.56 5.98
N PHE A 69 1.45 -3.96 4.90
CA PHE A 69 0.12 -4.31 4.43
C PHE A 69 0.07 -5.71 3.81
N LYS A 70 1.13 -6.14 3.11
CA LYS A 70 1.28 -7.54 2.66
C LYS A 70 1.30 -8.51 3.85
N LYS A 71 1.98 -8.13 4.94
CA LYS A 71 2.06 -8.94 6.17
C LYS A 71 0.73 -8.99 6.91
N ILE A 72 0.00 -7.87 6.98
CA ILE A 72 -1.35 -7.81 7.54
C ILE A 72 -2.28 -8.71 6.72
N ALA A 73 -2.31 -8.57 5.40
CA ALA A 73 -3.14 -9.39 4.51
C ALA A 73 -2.84 -10.89 4.68
N ARG A 74 -1.55 -11.28 4.68
CA ARG A 74 -1.17 -12.67 4.91
C ARG A 74 -1.68 -13.21 6.24
N TYR A 75 -1.48 -12.48 7.34
CA TYR A 75 -1.97 -12.92 8.65
C TYR A 75 -3.48 -12.96 8.73
N TYR A 76 -4.18 -12.08 8.01
CA TYR A 76 -5.62 -12.09 7.89
C TYR A 76 -6.11 -13.33 7.12
N ASP A 77 -5.52 -13.63 5.95
CA ASP A 77 -5.87 -14.80 5.13
C ASP A 77 -5.59 -16.12 5.86
N GLU A 78 -4.49 -16.17 6.65
CA GLU A 78 -4.13 -17.30 7.51
C GLU A 78 -4.97 -17.37 8.81
N MET A 79 -5.92 -16.44 9.04
CA MET A 79 -6.69 -16.29 10.30
C MET A 79 -5.77 -16.18 11.54
N ASN A 80 -4.58 -15.65 11.37
CA ASN A 80 -3.52 -15.60 12.38
C ASN A 80 -3.64 -14.36 13.28
N VAL A 81 -4.62 -14.37 14.18
CA VAL A 81 -4.86 -13.30 15.16
C VAL A 81 -3.63 -13.06 16.05
N ALA A 82 -2.87 -14.11 16.39
CA ALA A 82 -1.66 -13.98 17.21
C ALA A 82 -0.56 -13.16 16.47
N GLY A 83 -0.36 -13.42 15.18
CA GLY A 83 0.54 -12.65 14.32
C GLY A 83 0.15 -11.18 14.22
N LEU A 84 -1.15 -10.89 14.04
CA LEU A 84 -1.67 -9.51 14.03
C LEU A 84 -1.44 -8.80 15.37
N LYS A 85 -1.69 -9.44 16.52
CA LYS A 85 -1.39 -8.89 17.85
C LYS A 85 0.09 -8.61 18.05
N GLN A 86 0.98 -9.45 17.51
CA GLN A 86 2.42 -9.20 17.54
C GLN A 86 2.79 -7.94 16.74
N LEU A 87 2.16 -7.71 15.56
CA LEU A 87 2.36 -6.49 14.79
C LEU A 87 1.94 -5.24 15.60
N VAL A 88 0.80 -5.29 16.28
CA VAL A 88 0.37 -4.18 17.17
C VAL A 88 1.46 -3.88 18.22
N THR A 89 2.06 -4.91 18.82
CA THR A 89 3.11 -4.74 19.84
C THR A 89 4.33 -4.05 19.28
N VAL A 90 4.77 -4.42 18.06
CA VAL A 90 5.91 -3.80 17.37
C VAL A 90 5.62 -2.33 17.10
N TYR A 91 4.45 -2.02 16.53
CA TYR A 91 4.08 -0.64 16.18
C TYR A 91 3.88 0.28 17.38
N LYS A 92 3.37 -0.24 18.51
CA LYS A 92 3.20 0.54 19.76
C LYS A 92 4.52 0.88 20.47
N ARG A 93 5.62 0.22 20.12
CA ARG A 93 6.96 0.52 20.67
C ARG A 93 7.55 1.83 20.15
N ASP A 94 7.12 2.27 18.96
CA ASP A 94 7.55 3.56 18.42
C ASP A 94 6.97 4.69 19.29
N LYS A 95 7.87 5.40 20.00
CA LYS A 95 7.52 6.50 20.90
C LYS A 95 6.83 7.68 20.20
N LEU A 96 6.94 7.79 18.89
CA LEU A 96 6.25 8.78 18.05
C LEU A 96 5.18 8.06 17.23
N LEU A 97 3.94 8.16 17.67
CA LEU A 97 2.81 7.68 16.89
C LEU A 97 2.48 8.67 15.77
N THR A 98 3.18 8.55 14.66
CA THR A 98 2.90 9.35 13.46
C THR A 98 1.51 9.02 12.90
N THR A 99 0.94 9.93 12.11
CA THR A 99 -0.36 9.70 11.43
C THR A 99 -0.39 8.38 10.64
N PRO A 100 0.60 8.04 9.79
CA PRO A 100 0.61 6.75 9.11
C PRO A 100 0.63 5.56 10.07
N ASN A 101 1.45 5.60 11.11
CA ASN A 101 1.54 4.50 12.07
C ASN A 101 0.23 4.30 12.84
N ARG A 102 -0.48 5.39 13.20
CA ARG A 102 -1.81 5.29 13.83
C ARG A 102 -2.83 4.64 12.88
N LEU A 103 -2.83 5.00 11.60
CA LEU A 103 -3.71 4.41 10.60
C LEU A 103 -3.41 2.93 10.39
N VAL A 104 -2.13 2.53 10.32
CA VAL A 104 -1.72 1.12 10.25
C VAL A 104 -2.19 0.35 11.50
N LEU A 105 -2.04 0.92 12.70
CA LEU A 105 -2.53 0.28 13.93
C LEU A 105 -4.04 0.08 13.92
N LEU A 106 -4.81 1.08 13.48
CA LEU A 106 -6.26 0.96 13.35
C LEU A 106 -6.63 -0.14 12.33
N THR A 107 -5.90 -0.22 11.21
CA THR A 107 -6.08 -1.29 10.23
C THR A 107 -5.84 -2.68 10.84
N ILE A 108 -4.73 -2.85 11.57
CA ILE A 108 -4.44 -4.14 12.23
C ILE A 108 -5.52 -4.47 13.25
N GLN A 109 -5.99 -3.49 14.03
CA GLN A 109 -7.03 -3.72 15.04
C GLN A 109 -8.36 -4.10 14.38
N SER A 110 -8.75 -3.43 13.27
CA SER A 110 -9.94 -3.78 12.49
C SER A 110 -9.90 -5.25 12.02
N CYS A 111 -8.75 -5.70 11.48
CA CYS A 111 -8.57 -7.09 11.09
C CYS A 111 -8.69 -8.08 12.28
N ILE A 112 -8.13 -7.72 13.45
CA ILE A 112 -8.24 -8.54 14.65
C ILE A 112 -9.70 -8.66 15.10
N ASP A 113 -10.42 -7.55 15.11
CA ASP A 113 -11.82 -7.50 15.57
C ASP A 113 -12.73 -8.30 14.65
N GLU A 114 -12.52 -8.20 13.33
CA GLU A 114 -13.25 -8.97 12.33
C GLU A 114 -13.00 -10.48 12.49
N LEU A 115 -11.75 -10.92 12.57
CA LEU A 115 -11.39 -12.33 12.78
C LEU A 115 -11.84 -12.87 14.15
N SER A 116 -12.11 -12.01 15.12
CA SER A 116 -12.60 -12.38 16.45
C SER A 116 -14.13 -12.32 16.56
N GLU A 117 -14.84 -12.17 15.42
CA GLU A 117 -16.30 -12.01 15.33
C GLU A 117 -16.85 -10.85 16.20
N LYS A 118 -15.98 -9.92 16.54
CA LYS A 118 -16.36 -8.72 17.27
C LYS A 118 -16.70 -7.64 16.25
N LYS A 119 -17.97 -7.39 16.01
CA LYS A 119 -18.42 -6.21 15.25
C LYS A 119 -18.04 -4.95 16.05
N HIS A 120 -16.81 -4.47 15.85
CA HIS A 120 -16.33 -3.26 16.50
C HIS A 120 -16.28 -2.13 15.49
N LEU A 121 -17.21 -1.20 15.61
CA LEU A 121 -17.03 0.10 14.98
C LEU A 121 -15.88 0.84 15.68
N LEU A 122 -15.12 1.60 14.93
CA LEU A 122 -14.12 2.51 15.48
C LEU A 122 -14.78 3.45 16.51
N SER A 123 -14.02 3.83 17.53
CA SER A 123 -14.43 4.90 18.45
C SER A 123 -14.76 6.18 17.66
N GLN A 124 -15.58 7.07 18.24
CA GLN A 124 -15.89 8.36 17.58
C GLN A 124 -14.61 9.15 17.29
N ASP A 125 -13.64 9.18 18.21
CA ASP A 125 -12.38 9.88 18.04
C ASP A 125 -11.52 9.27 16.91
N ASP A 126 -11.51 7.95 16.75
CA ASP A 126 -10.80 7.30 15.66
C ASP A 126 -11.53 7.48 14.33
N CYS A 127 -12.86 7.45 14.31
CA CYS A 127 -13.65 7.79 13.13
C CYS A 127 -13.36 9.22 12.65
N ASP A 128 -13.35 10.19 13.57
CA ASP A 128 -13.07 11.59 13.25
C ASP A 128 -11.64 11.78 12.76
N PHE A 129 -10.68 11.08 13.36
CA PHE A 129 -9.29 11.07 12.92
C PHE A 129 -9.14 10.49 11.51
N VAL A 130 -9.67 9.31 11.24
CA VAL A 130 -9.59 8.62 9.93
C VAL A 130 -10.31 9.45 8.86
N GLN A 131 -11.53 9.92 9.16
CA GLN A 131 -12.28 10.77 8.25
C GLN A 131 -11.54 12.08 7.96
N GLY A 132 -10.99 12.75 8.98
CA GLY A 132 -10.22 13.97 8.84
C GLY A 132 -9.01 13.78 7.92
N TYR A 133 -8.29 12.67 8.08
CA TYR A 133 -7.17 12.32 7.22
C TYR A 133 -7.59 12.05 5.77
N LEU A 134 -8.56 11.15 5.55
CA LEU A 134 -9.00 10.75 4.20
C LEU A 134 -9.70 11.87 3.43
N LEU A 135 -10.36 12.80 4.11
CA LEU A 135 -10.99 13.97 3.49
C LEU A 135 -10.05 15.16 3.34
N HIS A 136 -8.81 15.08 3.89
CA HIS A 136 -7.85 16.18 3.73
C HIS A 136 -7.63 16.53 2.26
N PRO A 137 -7.51 17.83 1.91
CA PRO A 137 -7.24 18.24 0.54
C PRO A 137 -5.95 17.62 0.00
N GLY A 138 -5.98 17.20 -1.27
CA GLY A 138 -4.84 16.62 -1.94
C GLY A 138 -5.19 15.36 -2.72
N ARG A 139 -4.14 14.80 -3.33
CA ARG A 139 -4.22 13.54 -4.09
C ARG A 139 -4.25 12.35 -3.14
N TRP A 140 -4.90 11.31 -3.59
CA TRP A 140 -4.76 10.00 -2.99
C TRP A 140 -3.64 9.22 -3.68
N PHE A 141 -2.82 8.56 -2.87
CA PHE A 141 -1.83 7.58 -3.30
C PHE A 141 -2.29 6.19 -2.84
N SER A 142 -1.51 5.16 -3.13
CA SER A 142 -1.85 3.78 -2.76
C SER A 142 -2.19 3.60 -1.27
N PHE A 143 -1.52 4.35 -0.41
CA PHE A 143 -1.73 4.27 1.05
C PHE A 143 -3.17 4.62 1.45
N GLU A 144 -3.74 5.70 0.92
CA GLU A 144 -5.10 6.13 1.22
C GLU A 144 -6.15 5.10 0.78
N TYR A 145 -5.96 4.52 -0.42
CA TYR A 145 -6.85 3.45 -0.91
C TYR A 145 -6.79 2.22 0.00
N ILE A 146 -5.58 1.76 0.37
CA ILE A 146 -5.40 0.59 1.23
C ILE A 146 -6.00 0.82 2.62
N VAL A 147 -5.73 1.96 3.23
CA VAL A 147 -6.28 2.32 4.54
C VAL A 147 -7.81 2.35 4.48
N PHE A 148 -8.39 3.00 3.47
CA PHE A 148 -9.84 3.10 3.34
C PHE A 148 -10.48 1.74 3.09
N ALA A 149 -9.89 0.89 2.23
CA ALA A 149 -10.38 -0.47 1.99
C ALA A 149 -10.51 -1.26 3.30
N ASN A 150 -9.48 -1.23 4.13
CA ASN A 150 -9.45 -2.02 5.36
C ASN A 150 -10.31 -1.43 6.50
N LEU A 151 -10.42 -0.10 6.59
CA LEU A 151 -11.19 0.54 7.67
C LEU A 151 -12.68 0.71 7.34
N SER A 152 -13.11 0.51 6.10
CA SER A 152 -14.51 0.66 5.68
C SER A 152 -15.48 -0.24 6.47
N PHE A 153 -15.05 -1.42 6.87
CA PHE A 153 -15.85 -2.34 7.70
C PHE A 153 -16.08 -1.84 9.13
N SER A 154 -15.15 -1.05 9.65
CA SER A 154 -15.18 -0.51 11.02
C SER A 154 -15.71 0.91 11.10
N MET A 155 -16.10 1.52 9.97
CA MET A 155 -16.65 2.88 9.91
C MET A 155 -18.15 2.89 9.60
N PRO A 156 -18.93 3.83 10.20
CA PRO A 156 -20.34 4.02 9.87
C PRO A 156 -20.59 4.31 8.38
N ALA A 157 -21.69 3.78 7.84
CA ALA A 157 -22.09 3.94 6.43
C ALA A 157 -22.05 5.41 5.93
N LYS A 158 -22.50 6.34 6.77
CA LYS A 158 -22.49 7.79 6.46
C LYS A 158 -21.07 8.32 6.20
N ILE A 159 -20.09 7.87 6.98
CA ILE A 159 -18.68 8.26 6.79
C ILE A 159 -18.14 7.61 5.52
N ASN A 160 -18.36 6.31 5.35
CA ASN A 160 -17.97 5.57 4.15
C ASN A 160 -18.48 6.25 2.87
N LEU A 161 -19.76 6.65 2.83
CA LEU A 161 -20.35 7.34 1.68
C LEU A 161 -19.69 8.71 1.42
N ARG A 162 -19.29 9.43 2.46
CA ARG A 162 -18.61 10.72 2.31
C ARG A 162 -17.18 10.55 1.80
N VAL A 163 -16.44 9.60 2.33
CA VAL A 163 -15.06 9.31 1.94
C VAL A 163 -15.01 8.73 0.53
N SER A 164 -15.95 7.83 0.16
CA SER A 164 -15.99 7.25 -1.18
C SER A 164 -16.19 8.30 -2.29
N LYS A 165 -16.99 9.34 -2.04
CA LYS A 165 -17.14 10.46 -2.99
C LYS A 165 -15.83 11.23 -3.21
N LYS A 166 -15.02 11.38 -2.15
CA LYS A 166 -13.68 12.00 -2.27
C LYS A 166 -12.73 11.09 -3.02
N MET A 167 -12.76 9.78 -2.72
CA MET A 167 -11.93 8.76 -3.37
C MET A 167 -12.14 8.74 -4.88
N VAL A 168 -13.40 8.68 -5.33
CA VAL A 168 -13.74 8.66 -6.77
C VAL A 168 -13.21 9.91 -7.45
N ARG A 169 -13.46 11.10 -6.89
CA ARG A 169 -12.93 12.35 -7.45
C ARG A 169 -11.40 12.38 -7.50
N ALA A 170 -10.72 11.85 -6.47
CA ALA A 170 -9.29 11.78 -6.44
C ALA A 170 -8.74 10.85 -7.53
N TYR A 171 -9.41 9.72 -7.75
CA TYR A 171 -9.09 8.77 -8.81
C TYR A 171 -9.28 9.39 -10.21
N GLU A 172 -10.41 10.04 -10.46
CA GLU A 172 -10.69 10.71 -11.75
C GLU A 172 -9.68 11.84 -12.05
N GLN A 173 -9.22 12.56 -11.02
CA GLN A 173 -8.25 13.65 -11.16
C GLN A 173 -6.81 13.18 -11.34
N PHE A 174 -6.46 12.04 -10.80
CA PHE A 174 -5.11 11.51 -10.84
C PHE A 174 -5.13 9.98 -10.94
N HIS A 175 -5.28 9.51 -12.16
CA HIS A 175 -5.30 8.09 -12.46
C HIS A 175 -3.90 7.55 -12.74
N LEU A 176 -3.53 6.48 -12.05
CA LEU A 176 -2.43 5.60 -12.41
C LEU A 176 -2.99 4.19 -12.64
N PRO A 177 -2.54 3.45 -13.67
CA PRO A 177 -3.04 2.09 -13.93
C PRO A 177 -2.91 1.15 -12.73
N SER A 178 -1.89 1.33 -11.89
CA SER A 178 -1.71 0.58 -10.65
C SER A 178 -2.79 0.84 -9.58
N TYR A 179 -3.60 1.91 -9.72
CA TYR A 179 -4.68 2.22 -8.79
C TYR A 179 -6.01 1.54 -9.13
N ASP A 180 -6.15 0.96 -10.34
CA ASP A 180 -7.38 0.30 -10.77
C ASP A 180 -7.73 -0.87 -9.84
N SER A 181 -6.77 -1.72 -9.54
CA SER A 181 -6.95 -2.83 -8.62
C SER A 181 -7.25 -2.38 -7.18
N LEU A 182 -6.64 -1.28 -6.74
CA LEU A 182 -6.92 -0.68 -5.43
C LEU A 182 -8.34 -0.12 -5.36
N LEU A 183 -8.78 0.59 -6.39
CA LEU A 183 -10.14 1.11 -6.49
C LEU A 183 -11.17 -0.02 -6.43
N VAL A 184 -10.99 -1.06 -7.27
CA VAL A 184 -11.88 -2.24 -7.30
C VAL A 184 -11.95 -2.89 -5.91
N ASN A 185 -10.81 -3.05 -5.23
CA ASN A 185 -10.79 -3.60 -3.87
C ASN A 185 -11.58 -2.74 -2.88
N VAL A 186 -11.39 -1.41 -2.90
CA VAL A 186 -12.17 -0.51 -2.03
C VAL A 186 -13.67 -0.60 -2.32
N LEU A 187 -14.07 -0.60 -3.60
CA LEU A 187 -15.48 -0.67 -4.00
C LEU A 187 -16.12 -1.99 -3.56
N TYR A 188 -15.39 -3.10 -3.70
CA TYR A 188 -15.82 -4.40 -3.21
C TYR A 188 -16.03 -4.41 -1.70
N ASN A 189 -15.03 -3.94 -0.93
CA ASN A 189 -15.11 -3.87 0.51
C ASN A 189 -16.24 -2.94 1.01
N LEU A 190 -16.45 -1.81 0.35
CA LEU A 190 -17.59 -0.93 0.65
C LEU A 190 -18.92 -1.60 0.37
N SER A 191 -19.04 -2.30 -0.74
CA SER A 191 -20.25 -3.05 -1.08
C SER A 191 -20.59 -4.07 0.01
N THR A 192 -19.61 -4.86 0.45
CA THR A 192 -19.77 -5.84 1.53
C THR A 192 -20.11 -5.15 2.86
N SER A 193 -19.40 -4.08 3.20
CA SER A 193 -19.67 -3.29 4.42
C SER A 193 -21.09 -2.74 4.48
N PHE A 194 -21.66 -2.29 3.33
CA PHE A 194 -23.05 -1.83 3.27
C PHE A 194 -24.07 -2.97 3.38
N LEU A 195 -23.75 -4.16 2.86
CA LEU A 195 -24.59 -5.35 3.08
C LEU A 195 -24.64 -5.72 4.56
N ASP A 196 -23.50 -5.72 5.24
CA ASP A 196 -23.41 -6.03 6.67
C ASP A 196 -24.13 -5.01 7.56
N GLN A 197 -24.29 -3.78 7.06
CA GLN A 197 -25.06 -2.71 7.71
C GLN A 197 -26.53 -2.66 7.23
N GLU A 198 -27.01 -3.71 6.55
CA GLU A 198 -28.39 -3.87 6.07
C GLU A 198 -28.84 -2.78 5.06
N ASP A 199 -27.89 -2.23 4.27
CA ASP A 199 -28.21 -1.28 3.19
C ASP A 199 -27.88 -1.85 1.81
N PRO A 200 -28.73 -2.76 1.26
CA PRO A 200 -28.49 -3.39 -0.04
C PRO A 200 -28.53 -2.40 -1.22
N LYS A 201 -29.23 -1.27 -1.06
CA LYS A 201 -29.27 -0.25 -2.13
C LYS A 201 -27.95 0.46 -2.29
N LEU A 202 -27.27 0.81 -1.19
CA LEU A 202 -25.94 1.36 -1.22
C LEU A 202 -24.91 0.32 -1.69
N SER A 203 -25.02 -0.92 -1.24
CA SER A 203 -24.16 -2.01 -1.73
C SER A 203 -24.21 -2.15 -3.25
N ALA A 204 -25.42 -2.29 -3.84
CA ALA A 204 -25.60 -2.43 -5.29
C ALA A 204 -25.01 -1.25 -6.07
N ARG A 205 -25.03 -0.03 -5.52
CA ARG A 205 -24.46 1.15 -6.14
C ARG A 205 -22.95 1.06 -6.34
N PHE A 206 -22.21 0.42 -5.42
CA PHE A 206 -20.78 0.28 -5.49
C PHE A 206 -20.31 -0.92 -6.32
N LEU A 207 -21.19 -1.89 -6.57
CA LEU A 207 -20.93 -3.00 -7.51
C LEU A 207 -21.13 -2.59 -8.99
N ASN A 208 -21.86 -1.53 -9.24
CA ASN A 208 -22.17 -1.03 -10.61
C ASN A 208 -21.31 0.21 -10.99
N PHE A 209 -20.22 0.47 -10.26
CA PHE A 209 -19.28 1.54 -10.54
C PHE A 209 -18.12 1.04 -11.39
#